data_071d79e876ffb3aa76416ee94a946d7f
#
_entry.id   071d79e876ffb3aa76416ee94a946d7f
#
_cell.length_a   1.000
_cell.length_b   1.000
_cell.length_c   1.000
_cell.angle_alpha   90.00
_cell.angle_beta   90.00
_cell.angle_gamma   90.00
#
_symmetry.space_group_name_H-M   'P 1'
#
loop_
_entity.id
_entity.type
_entity.pdbx_description
1 polymer ?
#
loop_
_entity_poly.entity_id
_entity_poly.type
_entity_poly.pdbx_seq_one_letter_code
_entity_poly.pdbx_strand_id
1 'polypeptide(L)'
;VSTGTMWRGLEVILKGRDPRDAWAFTERICGVCTGTHALTSVRAVEDALNIKIPENANSIRNIMQLNLQVHDHLVHFYHLHALDWVDVVSALKADPKATSTLAQSISKWPLSSPGYFRDIQNRLKKFVESGQLGPFMNGYWGNPAYKLPPEANLMAVAHYLEALDFQKEIVKIHTIFGGKNPHP
;
A
#
# COMPACT_ATOMS: atom_id res chain seq x y z
N VAL A 1 -1.45 23.10 -17.02
CA VAL A 1 -2.12 21.95 -16.41
C VAL A 1 -1.46 20.70 -16.95
N SER A 2 -0.88 19.87 -16.09
CA SER A 2 -0.43 18.55 -16.51
C SER A 2 -1.48 17.50 -16.16
N THR A 3 -1.73 16.60 -17.10
CA THR A 3 -2.61 15.45 -16.89
C THR A 3 -1.78 14.18 -16.91
N GLY A 4 -2.27 13.14 -16.23
CA GLY A 4 -1.69 11.83 -16.36
C GLY A 4 -1.91 11.23 -17.76
N THR A 5 -1.29 10.09 -18.01
CA THR A 5 -1.40 9.37 -19.28
C THR A 5 -2.72 8.63 -19.45
N MET A 6 -3.52 8.53 -18.39
CA MET A 6 -4.80 7.80 -18.40
C MET A 6 -5.97 8.77 -18.37
N TRP A 7 -6.81 8.69 -19.40
CA TRP A 7 -8.08 9.38 -19.48
C TRP A 7 -9.22 8.38 -19.26
N ARG A 8 -10.09 8.64 -18.30
CA ARG A 8 -11.21 7.75 -17.93
C ARG A 8 -12.60 8.32 -18.28
N GLY A 9 -12.67 9.44 -18.97
CA GLY A 9 -13.92 10.07 -19.40
C GLY A 9 -14.72 10.72 -18.27
N LEU A 10 -14.10 11.09 -17.15
CA LEU A 10 -14.81 11.72 -16.02
C LEU A 10 -15.50 13.01 -16.42
N GLU A 11 -14.88 13.82 -17.26
CA GLU A 11 -15.43 15.06 -17.78
C GLU A 11 -16.72 14.82 -18.59
N VAL A 12 -16.86 13.67 -19.25
CA VAL A 12 -18.09 13.26 -19.93
C VAL A 12 -19.13 12.77 -18.93
N ILE A 13 -18.71 11.97 -17.96
CA ILE A 13 -19.57 11.41 -16.91
C ILE A 13 -20.19 12.52 -16.06
N LEU A 14 -19.42 13.55 -15.72
CA LEU A 14 -19.85 14.63 -14.85
C LEU A 14 -20.67 15.71 -15.58
N LYS A 15 -20.65 15.73 -16.91
CA LYS A 15 -21.40 16.73 -17.70
C LYS A 15 -22.90 16.65 -17.41
N GLY A 16 -23.46 17.79 -17.00
CA GLY A 16 -24.90 17.91 -16.70
C GLY A 16 -25.32 17.38 -15.34
N ARG A 17 -24.37 16.94 -14.50
CA ARG A 17 -24.64 16.52 -13.11
C ARG A 17 -24.52 17.69 -12.14
N ASP A 18 -25.17 17.56 -10.98
CA ASP A 18 -24.98 18.53 -9.91
C ASP A 18 -23.53 18.46 -9.41
N PRO A 19 -22.80 19.58 -9.35
CA PRO A 19 -21.43 19.61 -8.87
C PRO A 19 -21.27 19.05 -7.44
N ARG A 20 -22.32 19.15 -6.61
CA ARG A 20 -22.33 18.64 -5.24
C ARG A 20 -22.29 17.13 -5.16
N ASP A 21 -22.65 16.43 -6.23
CA ASP A 21 -22.63 14.96 -6.34
C ASP A 21 -21.36 14.45 -7.02
N ALA A 22 -20.54 15.34 -7.58
CA ALA A 22 -19.34 14.97 -8.36
C ALA A 22 -18.36 14.10 -7.56
N TRP A 23 -18.23 14.33 -6.26
CA TRP A 23 -17.35 13.56 -5.38
C TRP A 23 -17.66 12.06 -5.38
N ALA A 24 -18.94 11.68 -5.44
CA ALA A 24 -19.35 10.28 -5.40
C ALA A 24 -18.89 9.50 -6.66
N PHE A 25 -18.80 10.18 -7.79
CA PHE A 25 -18.29 9.59 -9.02
C PHE A 25 -16.76 9.58 -9.05
N THR A 26 -16.13 10.70 -8.68
CA THR A 26 -14.68 10.82 -8.73
C THR A 26 -14.01 9.91 -7.73
N GLU A 27 -14.59 9.71 -6.55
CA GLU A 27 -14.04 8.83 -5.52
C GLU A 27 -13.87 7.39 -6.04
N ARG A 28 -14.82 6.90 -6.82
CA ARG A 28 -14.85 5.50 -7.28
C ARG A 28 -13.85 5.16 -8.37
N ILE A 29 -13.07 6.11 -8.86
CA ILE A 29 -12.03 5.82 -9.85
C ILE A 29 -10.77 5.20 -9.25
N CYS A 30 -10.56 5.34 -7.94
CA CYS A 30 -9.38 4.81 -7.26
C CYS A 30 -9.69 4.38 -5.82
N GLY A 31 -9.47 3.10 -5.52
CA GLY A 31 -9.61 2.56 -4.17
C GLY A 31 -8.30 2.52 -3.37
N VAL A 32 -7.15 2.55 -4.05
CA VAL A 32 -5.82 2.64 -3.40
C VAL A 32 -5.62 4.05 -2.85
N CYS A 33 -5.81 5.09 -3.68
CA CYS A 33 -5.79 6.48 -3.23
C CYS A 33 -7.14 6.91 -2.65
N THR A 34 -7.65 6.12 -1.74
CA THR A 34 -9.01 6.19 -1.19
C THR A 34 -9.34 7.58 -0.63
N GLY A 35 -10.47 8.13 -1.00
CA GLY A 35 -10.91 9.46 -0.55
C GLY A 35 -10.21 10.66 -1.21
N THR A 36 -9.06 10.49 -1.84
CA THR A 36 -8.29 11.61 -2.43
C THR A 36 -9.08 12.33 -3.54
N HIS A 37 -9.67 11.56 -4.45
CA HIS A 37 -10.46 12.15 -5.54
C HIS A 37 -11.76 12.78 -5.04
N ALA A 38 -12.40 12.20 -4.02
CA ALA A 38 -13.55 12.82 -3.37
C ALA A 38 -13.19 14.16 -2.75
N LEU A 39 -12.13 14.19 -1.94
CA LEU A 39 -11.67 15.41 -1.28
C LEU A 39 -11.29 16.50 -2.29
N THR A 40 -10.60 16.13 -3.37
CA THR A 40 -10.21 17.07 -4.43
C THR A 40 -11.45 17.64 -5.12
N SER A 41 -12.45 16.79 -5.43
CA SER A 41 -13.71 17.23 -6.03
C SER A 41 -14.49 18.16 -5.11
N VAL A 42 -14.62 17.80 -3.82
CA VAL A 42 -15.31 18.63 -2.83
C VAL A 42 -14.63 19.98 -2.67
N ARG A 43 -13.29 20.03 -2.57
CA ARG A 43 -12.53 21.30 -2.46
C ARG A 43 -12.71 22.19 -3.69
N ALA A 44 -12.76 21.60 -4.88
CA ALA A 44 -13.02 22.38 -6.11
C ALA A 44 -14.40 23.02 -6.10
N VAL A 45 -15.43 22.33 -5.61
CA VAL A 45 -16.79 22.87 -5.48
C VAL A 45 -16.88 23.92 -4.36
N GLU A 46 -16.25 23.67 -3.22
CA GLU A 46 -16.17 24.60 -2.10
C GLU A 46 -15.52 25.93 -2.52
N ASP A 47 -14.42 25.84 -3.30
CA ASP A 47 -13.76 27.04 -3.85
C ASP A 47 -14.65 27.79 -4.82
N ALA A 48 -15.26 27.09 -5.77
CA ALA A 48 -16.14 27.70 -6.77
C ALA A 48 -17.38 28.38 -6.15
N LEU A 49 -17.90 27.85 -5.06
CA LEU A 49 -19.07 28.35 -4.35
C LEU A 49 -18.72 29.23 -3.13
N ASN A 50 -17.43 29.44 -2.87
CA ASN A 50 -16.94 30.18 -1.71
C ASN A 50 -17.49 29.66 -0.37
N ILE A 51 -17.56 28.33 -0.25
CA ILE A 51 -18.04 27.65 0.96
C ILE A 51 -16.90 27.58 2.00
N LYS A 52 -17.17 28.05 3.21
CA LYS A 52 -16.26 27.90 4.34
C LYS A 52 -16.68 26.75 5.19
N ILE A 53 -15.79 25.77 5.37
CA ILE A 53 -16.04 24.62 6.23
C ILE A 53 -15.64 24.90 7.67
N PRO A 54 -16.29 24.26 8.67
CA PRO A 54 -15.88 24.32 10.07
C PRO A 54 -14.47 23.76 10.27
N GLU A 55 -13.76 24.28 11.27
CA GLU A 55 -12.40 23.87 11.59
C GLU A 55 -12.28 22.37 11.90
N ASN A 56 -13.25 21.83 12.66
CA ASN A 56 -13.29 20.40 12.98
C ASN A 56 -13.45 19.52 11.73
N ALA A 57 -14.24 19.96 10.75
CA ALA A 57 -14.37 19.23 9.49
C ALA A 57 -13.05 19.19 8.72
N ASN A 58 -12.31 20.32 8.70
CA ASN A 58 -10.98 20.35 8.11
C ASN A 58 -9.99 19.45 8.85
N SER A 59 -10.05 19.42 10.18
CA SER A 59 -9.20 18.54 11.00
C SER A 59 -9.48 17.06 10.71
N ILE A 60 -10.74 16.66 10.61
CA ILE A 60 -11.13 15.27 10.26
C ILE A 60 -10.60 14.90 8.85
N ARG A 61 -10.79 15.78 7.86
CA ARG A 61 -10.25 15.58 6.51
C ARG A 61 -8.73 15.41 6.52
N ASN A 62 -8.03 16.21 7.31
CA ASN A 62 -6.58 16.10 7.45
C ASN A 62 -6.16 14.78 8.10
N ILE A 63 -6.85 14.31 9.14
CA ILE A 63 -6.58 13.00 9.76
C ILE A 63 -6.76 11.89 8.73
N MET A 64 -7.83 11.91 7.95
CA MET A 64 -8.08 10.89 6.93
C MET A 64 -7.01 10.90 5.83
N GLN A 65 -6.58 12.09 5.38
CA GLN A 65 -5.52 12.20 4.37
C GLN A 65 -4.13 11.80 4.90
N LEU A 66 -3.80 12.15 6.13
CA LEU A 66 -2.56 11.72 6.76
C LEU A 66 -2.55 10.20 6.98
N ASN A 67 -3.69 9.63 7.36
CA ASN A 67 -3.83 8.18 7.46
C ASN A 67 -3.61 7.48 6.11
N LEU A 68 -4.20 8.00 5.04
CA LEU A 68 -3.97 7.52 3.68
C LEU A 68 -2.49 7.64 3.31
N GLN A 69 -1.85 8.76 3.63
CA GLN A 69 -0.44 8.97 3.31
C GLN A 69 0.47 7.91 3.97
N VAL A 70 0.23 7.59 5.23
CA VAL A 70 0.98 6.52 5.93
C VAL A 70 0.72 5.17 5.27
N HIS A 71 -0.53 4.86 4.97
CA HIS A 71 -0.92 3.63 4.29
C HIS A 71 -0.24 3.50 2.92
N ASP A 72 -0.32 4.55 2.10
CA ASP A 72 0.23 4.55 0.75
C ASP A 72 1.75 4.43 0.71
N HIS A 73 2.46 5.05 1.65
CA HIS A 73 3.91 4.86 1.74
C HIS A 73 4.29 3.41 2.03
N LEU A 74 3.58 2.73 2.92
CA LEU A 74 3.82 1.31 3.22
C LEU A 74 3.45 0.41 2.05
N VAL A 75 2.30 0.64 1.43
CA VAL A 75 1.86 -0.12 0.24
C VAL A 75 2.84 0.07 -0.91
N HIS A 76 3.25 1.30 -1.18
CA HIS A 76 4.18 1.58 -2.27
C HIS A 76 5.54 0.92 -2.03
N PHE A 77 6.11 1.10 -0.85
CA PHE A 77 7.43 0.55 -0.52
C PHE A 77 7.45 -0.98 -0.60
N TYR A 78 6.50 -1.65 0.05
CA TYR A 78 6.51 -3.11 0.12
C TYR A 78 5.80 -3.78 -1.05
N HIS A 79 4.61 -3.32 -1.43
CA HIS A 79 3.76 -4.07 -2.36
C HIS A 79 3.91 -3.64 -3.83
N LEU A 80 4.49 -2.48 -4.09
CA LEU A 80 4.79 -2.02 -5.46
C LEU A 80 6.28 -2.04 -5.76
N HIS A 81 7.12 -1.52 -4.86
CA HIS A 81 8.54 -1.30 -5.17
C HIS A 81 9.47 -2.43 -4.71
N ALA A 82 9.16 -3.10 -3.60
CA ALA A 82 10.07 -4.11 -3.06
C ALA A 82 10.40 -5.24 -4.04
N LEU A 83 9.44 -5.66 -4.86
CA LEU A 83 9.64 -6.73 -5.85
C LEU A 83 10.59 -6.35 -7.00
N ASP A 84 10.97 -5.08 -7.15
CA ASP A 84 12.00 -4.65 -8.08
C ASP A 84 13.43 -5.03 -7.60
N TRP A 85 13.58 -5.34 -6.31
CA TRP A 85 14.86 -5.60 -5.66
C TRP A 85 14.95 -6.98 -5.02
N VAL A 86 13.83 -7.53 -4.58
CA VAL A 86 13.72 -8.76 -3.77
C VAL A 86 13.39 -9.94 -4.67
N ASP A 87 14.30 -10.91 -4.73
CA ASP A 87 14.03 -12.23 -5.32
C ASP A 87 13.34 -13.11 -4.28
N VAL A 88 12.01 -13.24 -4.41
CA VAL A 88 11.17 -13.96 -3.44
C VAL A 88 11.57 -15.43 -3.33
N VAL A 89 11.84 -16.10 -4.44
CA VAL A 89 12.19 -17.54 -4.45
C VAL A 89 13.57 -17.77 -3.82
N SER A 90 14.51 -16.83 -3.99
CA SER A 90 15.83 -16.90 -3.39
C SER A 90 15.81 -16.91 -1.85
N ALA A 91 14.76 -16.36 -1.24
CA ALA A 91 14.56 -16.40 0.21
C ALA A 91 14.50 -17.82 0.80
N LEU A 92 14.15 -18.84 -0.01
CA LEU A 92 14.16 -20.24 0.41
C LEU A 92 15.58 -20.78 0.70
N LYS A 93 16.63 -20.13 0.19
CA LYS A 93 18.02 -20.51 0.41
C LYS A 93 18.61 -19.89 1.68
N ALA A 94 17.88 -18.98 2.34
CA ALA A 94 18.36 -18.26 3.51
C ALA A 94 18.51 -19.18 4.74
N ASP A 95 19.51 -18.86 5.58
CA ASP A 95 19.54 -19.40 6.96
C ASP A 95 18.69 -18.48 7.87
N PRO A 96 17.64 -19.01 8.53
CA PRO A 96 16.80 -18.22 9.43
C PRO A 96 17.57 -17.58 10.60
N LYS A 97 18.64 -18.22 11.09
CA LYS A 97 19.47 -17.67 12.17
C LYS A 97 20.33 -16.51 11.67
N ALA A 98 20.93 -16.63 10.50
CA ALA A 98 21.67 -15.56 9.87
C ALA A 98 20.75 -14.39 9.50
N THR A 99 19.53 -14.67 9.01
CA THR A 99 18.49 -13.66 8.74
C THR A 99 18.12 -12.89 10.01
N SER A 100 17.94 -13.59 11.12
CA SER A 100 17.66 -12.97 12.43
C SER A 100 18.81 -12.05 12.86
N THR A 101 20.05 -12.51 12.73
CA THR A 101 21.24 -11.70 13.05
C THR A 101 21.30 -10.43 12.18
N LEU A 102 21.05 -10.57 10.89
CA LEU A 102 20.99 -9.43 9.96
C LEU A 102 19.90 -8.44 10.37
N ALA A 103 18.68 -8.90 10.58
CA ALA A 103 17.55 -8.06 10.96
C ALA A 103 17.81 -7.30 12.26
N GLN A 104 18.33 -7.97 13.27
CA GLN A 104 18.65 -7.38 14.58
C GLN A 104 19.84 -6.42 14.55
N SER A 105 20.72 -6.55 13.58
CA SER A 105 21.80 -5.58 13.36
C SER A 105 21.30 -4.25 12.81
N ILE A 106 20.15 -4.25 12.12
CA ILE A 106 19.53 -3.07 11.50
C ILE A 106 18.54 -2.41 12.47
N SER A 107 17.70 -3.19 13.12
CA SER A 107 16.62 -2.70 13.98
C SER A 107 16.30 -3.66 15.12
N LYS A 108 15.82 -3.10 16.24
CA LYS A 108 15.27 -3.88 17.37
C LYS A 108 13.81 -4.30 17.16
N TRP A 109 13.42 -4.57 15.92
CA TRP A 109 12.06 -4.98 15.61
C TRP A 109 11.70 -6.32 16.27
N PRO A 110 10.53 -6.43 16.94
CA PRO A 110 10.18 -7.63 17.73
C PRO A 110 10.07 -8.91 16.88
N LEU A 111 9.54 -8.79 15.65
CA LEU A 111 9.36 -9.93 14.73
C LEU A 111 10.65 -10.21 13.95
N SER A 112 11.68 -10.64 14.66
CA SER A 112 13.01 -10.88 14.08
C SER A 112 13.72 -12.11 14.64
N SER A 113 13.02 -13.00 15.33
CA SER A 113 13.62 -14.23 15.86
C SER A 113 13.93 -15.27 14.78
N PRO A 114 14.90 -16.19 15.00
CA PRO A 114 15.15 -17.29 14.07
C PRO A 114 13.91 -18.18 13.83
N GLY A 115 13.09 -18.37 14.86
CA GLY A 115 11.82 -19.11 14.76
C GLY A 115 10.85 -18.43 13.81
N TYR A 116 10.66 -17.10 13.96
CA TYR A 116 9.82 -16.31 13.08
C TYR A 116 10.24 -16.45 11.60
N PHE A 117 11.52 -16.26 11.29
CA PHE A 117 12.00 -16.37 9.91
C PHE A 117 11.88 -17.80 9.36
N ARG A 118 12.02 -18.81 10.20
CA ARG A 118 11.76 -20.19 9.79
C ARG A 118 10.31 -20.43 9.42
N ASP A 119 9.37 -19.88 10.18
CA ASP A 119 7.94 -19.99 9.90
C ASP A 119 7.56 -19.29 8.59
N ILE A 120 8.12 -18.09 8.36
CA ILE A 120 7.96 -17.39 7.08
C ILE A 120 8.52 -18.20 5.91
N GLN A 121 9.71 -18.78 6.07
CA GLN A 121 10.34 -19.62 5.05
C GLN A 121 9.51 -20.88 4.75
N ASN A 122 8.97 -21.53 5.78
CA ASN A 122 8.09 -22.69 5.61
C ASN A 122 6.78 -22.33 4.89
N ARG A 123 6.20 -21.16 5.19
CA ARG A 123 5.03 -20.62 4.50
C ARG A 123 5.34 -20.34 3.03
N LEU A 124 6.47 -19.71 2.77
CA LEU A 124 6.94 -19.43 1.41
C LEU A 124 7.19 -20.72 0.63
N LYS A 125 7.80 -21.74 1.24
CA LYS A 125 8.04 -23.02 0.60
C LYS A 125 6.75 -23.66 0.10
N LYS A 126 5.73 -23.72 0.93
CA LYS A 126 4.40 -24.25 0.54
C LYS A 126 3.79 -23.45 -0.62
N PHE A 127 3.98 -22.13 -0.61
CA PHE A 127 3.50 -21.28 -1.67
C PHE A 127 4.23 -21.52 -3.00
N VAL A 128 5.54 -21.67 -2.97
CA VAL A 128 6.35 -22.04 -4.15
C VAL A 128 5.95 -23.41 -4.69
N GLU A 129 5.79 -24.39 -3.82
CA GLU A 129 5.38 -25.76 -4.17
C GLU A 129 3.97 -25.82 -4.79
N SER A 130 3.11 -24.87 -4.50
CA SER A 130 1.77 -24.77 -5.12
C SER A 130 1.79 -24.42 -6.61
N GLY A 131 2.91 -23.89 -7.12
CA GLY A 131 3.05 -23.40 -8.49
C GLY A 131 2.27 -22.11 -8.79
N GLN A 132 1.61 -21.51 -7.81
CA GLN A 132 0.75 -20.32 -7.97
C GLN A 132 1.44 -19.02 -7.54
N LEU A 133 2.70 -18.87 -7.89
CA LEU A 133 3.51 -17.71 -7.47
C LEU A 133 3.08 -16.39 -8.11
N GLY A 134 2.58 -16.43 -9.37
CA GLY A 134 2.23 -15.19 -10.09
C GLY A 134 3.38 -14.17 -10.08
N PRO A 135 3.13 -12.92 -9.67
CA PRO A 135 4.14 -11.86 -9.64
C PRO A 135 5.35 -12.15 -8.74
N PHE A 136 5.21 -13.06 -7.77
CA PHE A 136 6.28 -13.43 -6.84
C PHE A 136 7.35 -14.36 -7.46
N MET A 137 7.12 -14.83 -8.68
CA MET A 137 8.17 -15.48 -9.48
C MET A 137 9.07 -14.44 -10.20
N ASN A 138 9.27 -13.30 -9.58
CA ASN A 138 9.91 -12.14 -10.18
C ASN A 138 11.39 -12.35 -10.53
N GLY A 139 12.09 -13.23 -9.83
CA GLY A 139 13.50 -13.53 -10.09
C GLY A 139 13.78 -14.13 -11.46
N TYR A 140 12.78 -14.66 -12.18
CA TYR A 140 12.99 -15.27 -13.51
C TYR A 140 13.41 -14.27 -14.59
N TRP A 141 13.14 -12.99 -14.40
CA TRP A 141 13.54 -11.94 -15.33
C TRP A 141 15.07 -11.78 -15.45
N GLY A 142 15.82 -12.28 -14.46
CA GLY A 142 17.27 -12.09 -14.43
C GLY A 142 17.67 -10.62 -14.28
N ASN A 143 16.86 -9.81 -13.63
CA ASN A 143 17.15 -8.39 -13.45
C ASN A 143 18.45 -8.20 -12.67
N PRO A 144 19.42 -7.41 -13.18
CA PRO A 144 20.68 -7.17 -12.50
C PRO A 144 20.55 -6.45 -11.15
N ALA A 145 19.39 -5.91 -10.81
CA ALA A 145 19.10 -5.34 -9.50
C ALA A 145 18.89 -6.41 -8.40
N TYR A 146 18.63 -7.68 -8.75
CA TYR A 146 18.49 -8.77 -7.77
C TYR A 146 19.85 -9.23 -7.25
N LYS A 147 20.44 -8.42 -6.37
CA LYS A 147 21.77 -8.63 -5.78
C LYS A 147 21.72 -8.90 -4.28
N LEU A 148 20.53 -8.94 -3.69
CA LEU A 148 20.39 -9.19 -2.26
C LEU A 148 20.75 -10.65 -1.92
N PRO A 149 21.49 -10.88 -0.82
CA PRO A 149 21.70 -12.23 -0.33
C PRO A 149 20.37 -12.86 0.12
N PRO A 150 20.29 -14.21 0.17
CA PRO A 150 19.07 -14.91 0.55
C PRO A 150 18.47 -14.45 1.88
N GLU A 151 19.30 -14.11 2.85
CA GLU A 151 18.90 -13.63 4.18
C GLU A 151 18.16 -12.27 4.09
N ALA A 152 18.66 -11.35 3.26
CA ALA A 152 18.00 -10.08 3.03
C ALA A 152 16.69 -10.26 2.25
N ASN A 153 16.65 -11.20 1.30
CA ASN A 153 15.41 -11.55 0.60
C ASN A 153 14.37 -12.12 1.57
N LEU A 154 14.77 -13.02 2.49
CA LEU A 154 13.85 -13.57 3.48
C LEU A 154 13.33 -12.51 4.46
N MET A 155 14.19 -11.61 4.93
CA MET A 155 13.79 -10.48 5.76
C MET A 155 12.78 -9.58 5.02
N ALA A 156 13.04 -9.26 3.76
CA ALA A 156 12.14 -8.41 2.96
C ALA A 156 10.79 -9.09 2.70
N VAL A 157 10.75 -10.40 2.45
CA VAL A 157 9.51 -11.17 2.32
C VAL A 157 8.73 -11.15 3.63
N ALA A 158 9.38 -11.30 4.78
CA ALA A 158 8.74 -11.19 6.09
C ALA A 158 8.07 -9.82 6.27
N HIS A 159 8.79 -8.75 6.02
CA HIS A 159 8.26 -7.38 6.10
C HIS A 159 7.12 -7.12 5.10
N TYR A 160 7.18 -7.68 3.90
CA TYR A 160 6.08 -7.62 2.93
C TYR A 160 4.78 -8.21 3.51
N LEU A 161 4.88 -9.36 4.18
CA LEU A 161 3.73 -9.99 4.82
C LEU A 161 3.23 -9.21 6.04
N GLU A 162 4.13 -8.66 6.86
CA GLU A 162 3.78 -7.78 7.98
C GLU A 162 3.04 -6.52 7.48
N ALA A 163 3.51 -5.92 6.39
CA ALA A 163 2.86 -4.76 5.79
C ALA A 163 1.44 -5.07 5.30
N LEU A 164 1.19 -6.28 4.76
CA LEU A 164 -0.16 -6.73 4.41
C LEU A 164 -1.08 -6.81 5.64
N ASP A 165 -0.57 -7.30 6.75
CA ASP A 165 -1.35 -7.36 7.98
C ASP A 165 -1.57 -5.97 8.60
N PHE A 166 -0.58 -5.09 8.53
CA PHE A 166 -0.69 -3.72 9.02
C PHE A 166 -1.76 -2.90 8.29
N GLN A 167 -2.03 -3.18 7.02
CA GLN A 167 -3.10 -2.50 6.28
C GLN A 167 -4.46 -2.63 7.00
N LYS A 168 -4.74 -3.76 7.62
CA LYS A 168 -5.99 -3.99 8.38
C LYS A 168 -6.10 -3.05 9.59
N GLU A 169 -4.97 -2.67 10.17
CA GLU A 169 -4.95 -1.78 11.33
C GLU A 169 -5.10 -0.32 10.92
N ILE A 170 -4.31 0.12 9.93
CA ILE A 170 -4.27 1.53 9.53
C ILE A 170 -5.61 2.00 8.94
N VAL A 171 -6.33 1.14 8.20
CA VAL A 171 -7.61 1.50 7.59
C VAL A 171 -8.75 1.70 8.59
N LYS A 172 -8.58 1.30 9.86
CA LYS A 172 -9.57 1.51 10.91
C LYS A 172 -9.88 2.99 11.14
N ILE A 173 -8.89 3.85 10.95
CA ILE A 173 -9.09 5.31 11.07
C ILE A 173 -10.08 5.82 10.01
N HIS A 174 -9.98 5.36 8.76
CA HIS A 174 -10.96 5.67 7.73
C HIS A 174 -12.35 5.16 8.08
N THR A 175 -12.44 3.96 8.68
CA THR A 175 -13.71 3.39 9.09
C THR A 175 -14.36 4.19 10.22
N ILE A 176 -13.55 4.71 11.15
CA ILE A 176 -14.05 5.54 12.28
C ILE A 176 -14.63 6.86 11.77
N PHE A 177 -13.92 7.57 10.88
CA PHE A 177 -14.30 8.90 10.43
C PHE A 177 -15.17 8.92 9.17
N GLY A 178 -15.04 7.92 8.30
CA GLY A 178 -15.72 7.84 7.02
C GLY A 178 -16.69 6.66 6.88
N GLY A 179 -16.78 5.79 7.89
CA GLY A 179 -17.70 4.65 7.94
C GLY A 179 -17.19 3.38 7.25
N LYS A 180 -16.21 3.47 6.38
CA LYS A 180 -15.64 2.31 5.68
C LYS A 180 -14.28 2.60 5.05
N ASN A 181 -13.61 1.56 4.55
CA ASN A 181 -12.48 1.61 3.62
C ASN A 181 -12.60 0.42 2.65
N PRO A 182 -12.38 0.58 1.35
CA PRO A 182 -12.11 1.83 0.63
C PRO A 182 -13.34 2.72 0.47
N HIS A 183 -13.11 3.93 -0.02
CA HIS A 183 -14.14 4.94 -0.31
C HIS A 183 -14.93 5.36 0.93
N PRO A 184 -14.23 5.93 1.94
CA PRO A 184 -14.84 6.40 3.17
C PRO A 184 -15.82 7.56 2.98
#